data_fb26cab51bbc8816b423d970933a5a2f
#
_entry.id   fb26cab51bbc8816b423d970933a5a2f
#
_cell.length_a   1.000
_cell.length_b   1.000
_cell.length_c   1.000
_cell.angle_alpha   90.00
_cell.angle_beta   90.00
_cell.angle_gamma   90.00
#
_symmetry.space_group_name_H-M   'P 1'
#
loop_
_entity.id
_entity.type
_entity.pdbx_description
1 polymer ?
#
loop_
_entity_poly.entity_id
_entity_poly.type
_entity_poly.pdbx_seq_one_letter_code
_entity_poly.pdbx_strand_id
1 'polypeptide(L)'
;RDIVGGINWVKGYDEDGDIAKAAEKKKKAFAGTELKGKKLGVIGLGAIGVLVANAATHLGMEVYGYDPYVSVDSAWRLSRNIHHAKTADEIYKECDYITIHVPALEDTKGMINKDAMGLMKDGVVILNFARDVLVDQKDIVEALESGKVHRYVTDFATQEIKGADGAIVIPHLGASTEESEDNCAKMAVAEIRDFLENGNITHSVNYPDCNVGVRGDAERITILHKNIPNMIGQFTTLLAQEDLNIALMTNKSRKEYAYTVIDVDGIVSDEVAAKIKGVSGVLGVRVIR
;
A
#
# COMPACT_ATOMS: atom_id res chain seq x y z
N ARG A 1 -5.17 -9.95 -24.11
CA ARG A 1 -4.50 -10.79 -25.13
C ARG A 1 -3.56 -11.75 -24.45
N ASP A 2 -3.51 -12.97 -24.95
CA ASP A 2 -2.56 -13.97 -24.46
C ASP A 2 -1.20 -13.82 -25.19
N ILE A 3 -0.44 -12.81 -24.77
CA ILE A 3 0.89 -12.51 -25.34
C ILE A 3 1.86 -13.64 -25.03
N VAL A 4 1.85 -14.18 -23.81
CA VAL A 4 2.77 -15.24 -23.37
C VAL A 4 2.50 -16.54 -24.16
N GLY A 5 1.25 -16.94 -24.30
CA GLY A 5 0.88 -18.09 -25.13
C GLY A 5 1.28 -17.90 -26.58
N GLY A 6 1.11 -16.70 -27.14
CA GLY A 6 1.56 -16.37 -28.49
C GLY A 6 3.07 -16.48 -28.67
N ILE A 7 3.85 -15.95 -27.71
CA ILE A 7 5.33 -16.07 -27.72
C ILE A 7 5.76 -17.54 -27.64
N ASN A 8 5.17 -18.31 -26.73
CA ASN A 8 5.52 -19.71 -26.56
C ASN A 8 5.17 -20.53 -27.81
N TRP A 9 4.03 -20.25 -28.44
CA TRP A 9 3.65 -20.89 -29.68
C TRP A 9 4.65 -20.59 -30.81
N VAL A 10 5.07 -19.33 -30.99
CA VAL A 10 6.07 -18.97 -32.02
C VAL A 10 7.41 -19.66 -31.74
N LYS A 11 7.86 -19.71 -30.48
CA LYS A 11 9.12 -20.38 -30.12
C LYS A 11 9.09 -21.88 -30.30
N GLY A 12 7.94 -22.50 -30.11
CA GLY A 12 7.74 -23.95 -30.28
C GLY A 12 7.30 -24.38 -31.69
N TYR A 13 7.25 -23.45 -32.65
CA TYR A 13 6.86 -23.79 -34.03
C TYR A 13 7.97 -24.55 -34.72
N ASP A 14 7.70 -25.82 -35.01
CA ASP A 14 8.63 -26.81 -35.61
C ASP A 14 8.11 -27.43 -36.91
N GLU A 15 6.99 -26.93 -37.45
CA GLU A 15 6.42 -27.40 -38.69
C GLU A 15 7.22 -26.89 -39.90
N ASP A 16 7.38 -27.72 -40.94
CA ASP A 16 7.92 -27.33 -42.23
C ASP A 16 6.94 -26.35 -42.90
N GLY A 17 7.30 -25.08 -42.99
CA GLY A 17 6.46 -24.07 -43.63
C GLY A 17 6.81 -22.62 -43.34
N ASP A 18 6.02 -21.71 -43.92
CA ASP A 18 6.13 -20.30 -43.72
C ASP A 18 5.49 -19.91 -42.37
N ILE A 19 6.33 -19.72 -41.35
CA ILE A 19 5.92 -19.33 -40.01
C ILE A 19 5.08 -18.04 -40.00
N ALA A 20 5.34 -17.08 -40.88
CA ALA A 20 4.57 -15.85 -40.96
C ALA A 20 3.12 -16.14 -41.36
N LYS A 21 2.89 -17.02 -42.31
CA LYS A 21 1.53 -17.44 -42.73
C LYS A 21 0.85 -18.27 -41.62
N ALA A 22 1.59 -19.11 -40.92
CA ALA A 22 1.08 -19.90 -39.81
C ALA A 22 0.66 -18.99 -38.64
N ALA A 23 1.47 -17.98 -38.28
CA ALA A 23 1.18 -17.00 -37.27
C ALA A 23 -0.08 -16.18 -37.60
N GLU A 24 -0.25 -15.75 -38.84
CA GLU A 24 -1.46 -15.03 -39.27
C GLU A 24 -2.74 -15.87 -39.11
N LYS A 25 -2.68 -17.17 -39.37
CA LYS A 25 -3.81 -18.08 -39.13
C LYS A 25 -4.08 -18.28 -37.64
N LYS A 26 -3.02 -18.40 -36.82
CA LYS A 26 -3.11 -18.72 -35.39
C LYS A 26 -3.45 -17.52 -34.51
N LYS A 27 -3.19 -16.28 -34.95
CA LYS A 27 -3.33 -15.06 -34.14
C LYS A 27 -4.67 -14.88 -33.43
N LYS A 28 -5.75 -15.41 -34.02
CA LYS A 28 -7.10 -15.36 -33.42
C LYS A 28 -7.19 -16.11 -32.09
N ALA A 29 -6.36 -17.15 -31.88
CA ALA A 29 -6.34 -17.91 -30.65
C ALA A 29 -5.77 -17.11 -29.45
N PHE A 30 -5.01 -16.06 -29.74
CA PHE A 30 -4.41 -15.18 -28.74
C PHE A 30 -5.12 -13.82 -28.61
N ALA A 31 -6.27 -13.69 -29.25
CA ALA A 31 -7.07 -12.46 -29.20
C ALA A 31 -7.59 -12.22 -27.77
N GLY A 32 -7.79 -10.97 -27.44
CA GLY A 32 -8.39 -10.55 -26.18
C GLY A 32 -9.33 -9.36 -26.39
N THR A 33 -9.75 -8.76 -25.28
CA THR A 33 -10.63 -7.59 -25.27
C THR A 33 -9.86 -6.30 -25.16
N GLU A 34 -10.45 -5.19 -25.57
CA GLU A 34 -9.90 -3.86 -25.36
C GLU A 34 -10.24 -3.36 -23.95
N LEU A 35 -9.34 -2.51 -23.39
CA LEU A 35 -9.56 -1.89 -22.07
C LEU A 35 -10.47 -0.66 -22.17
N LYS A 36 -10.41 0.07 -23.28
CA LYS A 36 -11.21 1.29 -23.49
C LYS A 36 -12.71 1.02 -23.34
N GLY A 37 -13.36 1.79 -22.47
CA GLY A 37 -14.78 1.67 -22.17
C GLY A 37 -15.14 0.51 -21.23
N LYS A 38 -14.15 -0.24 -20.72
CA LYS A 38 -14.36 -1.23 -19.65
C LYS A 38 -14.30 -0.58 -18.28
N LYS A 39 -15.04 -1.15 -17.33
CA LYS A 39 -15.09 -0.69 -15.96
C LYS A 39 -14.02 -1.38 -15.11
N LEU A 40 -13.18 -0.58 -14.44
CA LEU A 40 -12.20 -1.05 -13.47
C LEU A 40 -12.63 -0.64 -12.06
N GLY A 41 -12.80 -1.59 -11.17
CA GLY A 41 -12.95 -1.37 -9.74
C GLY A 41 -11.60 -1.40 -9.04
N VAL A 42 -11.29 -0.37 -8.28
CA VAL A 42 -10.07 -0.26 -7.46
C VAL A 42 -10.48 -0.27 -5.99
N ILE A 43 -10.12 -1.34 -5.29
CA ILE A 43 -10.39 -1.50 -3.85
C ILE A 43 -9.11 -1.17 -3.07
N GLY A 44 -9.17 -0.09 -2.29
CA GLY A 44 -8.02 0.52 -1.64
C GLY A 44 -7.40 1.64 -2.48
N LEU A 45 -7.49 2.89 -1.98
CA LEU A 45 -7.00 4.11 -2.65
C LEU A 45 -5.81 4.72 -1.88
N GLY A 46 -4.94 3.86 -1.38
CA GLY A 46 -3.65 4.23 -0.81
C GLY A 46 -2.61 4.62 -1.87
N ALA A 47 -1.33 4.57 -1.51
CA ALA A 47 -0.22 4.98 -2.37
C ALA A 47 -0.20 4.31 -3.75
N ILE A 48 -0.55 3.02 -3.83
CA ILE A 48 -0.56 2.25 -5.08
C ILE A 48 -1.91 2.40 -5.79
N GLY A 49 -3.02 2.22 -5.07
CA GLY A 49 -4.36 2.24 -5.69
C GLY A 49 -4.68 3.55 -6.39
N VAL A 50 -4.25 4.70 -5.85
CA VAL A 50 -4.37 6.01 -6.51
C VAL A 50 -3.65 6.04 -7.86
N LEU A 51 -2.43 5.51 -7.92
CA LEU A 51 -1.64 5.47 -9.17
C LEU A 51 -2.29 4.57 -10.22
N VAL A 52 -2.76 3.40 -9.80
CA VAL A 52 -3.47 2.45 -10.69
C VAL A 52 -4.76 3.06 -11.22
N ALA A 53 -5.56 3.65 -10.33
CA ALA A 53 -6.82 4.30 -10.71
C ALA A 53 -6.59 5.42 -11.73
N ASN A 54 -5.61 6.29 -11.49
CA ASN A 54 -5.27 7.37 -12.42
C ASN A 54 -4.75 6.82 -13.77
N ALA A 55 -3.86 5.82 -13.75
CA ALA A 55 -3.33 5.23 -14.97
C ALA A 55 -4.44 4.60 -15.82
N ALA A 56 -5.41 3.93 -15.20
CA ALA A 56 -6.53 3.29 -15.87
C ALA A 56 -7.44 4.30 -16.58
N THR A 57 -7.64 5.51 -16.01
CA THR A 57 -8.40 6.58 -16.69
C THR A 57 -7.69 7.01 -17.97
N HIS A 58 -6.37 7.09 -18.00
CA HIS A 58 -5.59 7.41 -19.20
C HIS A 58 -5.62 6.30 -20.26
N LEU A 59 -5.88 5.06 -19.85
CA LEU A 59 -6.13 3.94 -20.77
C LEU A 59 -7.55 3.93 -21.32
N GLY A 60 -8.39 4.91 -20.95
CA GLY A 60 -9.77 5.04 -21.40
C GLY A 60 -10.75 4.09 -20.72
N MET A 61 -10.42 3.58 -19.52
CA MET A 61 -11.34 2.81 -18.68
C MET A 61 -12.24 3.75 -17.86
N GLU A 62 -13.45 3.27 -17.53
CA GLU A 62 -14.29 3.87 -16.50
C GLU A 62 -13.84 3.31 -15.15
N VAL A 63 -13.37 4.18 -14.26
CA VAL A 63 -12.76 3.74 -12.99
C VAL A 63 -13.68 4.02 -11.82
N TYR A 64 -13.89 3.00 -11.00
CA TYR A 64 -14.64 3.04 -9.74
C TYR A 64 -13.66 2.78 -8.60
N GLY A 65 -13.62 3.68 -7.62
CA GLY A 65 -12.72 3.57 -6.47
C GLY A 65 -13.51 3.40 -5.18
N TYR A 66 -13.09 2.47 -4.34
CA TYR A 66 -13.61 2.25 -2.99
C TYR A 66 -12.49 2.17 -1.97
N ASP A 67 -12.57 3.02 -0.95
CA ASP A 67 -11.71 2.98 0.23
C ASP A 67 -12.40 3.72 1.38
N PRO A 68 -12.82 3.04 2.46
CA PRO A 68 -13.48 3.69 3.59
C PRO A 68 -12.52 4.53 4.45
N TYR A 69 -11.21 4.43 4.23
CA TYR A 69 -10.16 5.09 5.01
C TYR A 69 -9.29 6.02 4.16
N VAL A 70 -9.77 6.41 2.97
CA VAL A 70 -8.99 7.28 2.07
C VAL A 70 -8.53 8.56 2.79
N SER A 71 -7.23 8.84 2.74
CA SER A 71 -6.69 10.09 3.29
C SER A 71 -7.04 11.27 2.39
N VAL A 72 -7.08 12.48 2.99
CA VAL A 72 -7.28 13.72 2.24
C VAL A 72 -6.21 13.86 1.14
N ASP A 73 -4.94 13.57 1.48
CA ASP A 73 -3.83 13.66 0.52
C ASP A 73 -3.99 12.67 -0.64
N SER A 74 -4.45 11.44 -0.37
CA SER A 74 -4.76 10.46 -1.42
C SER A 74 -5.92 10.93 -2.29
N ALA A 75 -6.97 11.48 -1.69
CA ALA A 75 -8.13 12.00 -2.41
C ALA A 75 -7.76 13.16 -3.35
N TRP A 76 -6.88 14.07 -2.93
CA TRP A 76 -6.37 15.16 -3.77
C TRP A 76 -5.56 14.70 -4.98
N ARG A 77 -5.01 13.50 -4.93
CA ARG A 77 -4.22 12.91 -6.03
C ARG A 77 -5.06 12.13 -7.04
N LEU A 78 -6.34 11.86 -6.73
CA LEU A 78 -7.25 11.14 -7.62
C LEU A 78 -7.72 12.02 -8.79
N SER A 79 -7.81 11.43 -9.97
CA SER A 79 -8.46 12.06 -11.13
C SER A 79 -9.94 12.32 -10.84
N ARG A 80 -10.45 13.46 -11.29
CA ARG A 80 -11.87 13.81 -11.19
C ARG A 80 -12.81 12.86 -11.96
N ASN A 81 -12.27 12.05 -12.84
CA ASN A 81 -13.03 11.09 -13.65
C ASN A 81 -13.22 9.74 -12.93
N ILE A 82 -12.75 9.60 -11.70
CA ILE A 82 -12.92 8.37 -10.92
C ILE A 82 -14.25 8.45 -10.16
N HIS A 83 -15.09 7.44 -10.35
CA HIS A 83 -16.36 7.31 -9.67
C HIS A 83 -16.14 6.80 -8.24
N HIS A 84 -16.70 7.50 -7.27
CA HIS A 84 -16.65 7.05 -5.87
C HIS A 84 -17.71 5.97 -5.65
N ALA A 85 -17.29 4.74 -5.39
CA ALA A 85 -18.14 3.66 -4.91
C ALA A 85 -18.27 3.74 -3.37
N LYS A 86 -19.48 3.64 -2.86
CA LYS A 86 -19.75 3.71 -1.41
C LYS A 86 -19.48 2.40 -0.69
N THR A 87 -19.54 1.30 -1.41
CA THR A 87 -19.32 -0.05 -0.89
C THR A 87 -18.51 -0.88 -1.88
N ALA A 88 -17.84 -1.94 -1.39
CA ALA A 88 -17.19 -2.91 -2.27
C ALA A 88 -18.19 -3.63 -3.18
N ASP A 89 -19.42 -3.84 -2.71
CA ASP A 89 -20.48 -4.47 -3.51
C ASP A 89 -20.84 -3.71 -4.78
N GLU A 90 -20.76 -2.38 -4.76
CA GLU A 90 -20.95 -1.57 -5.97
C GLU A 90 -19.88 -1.90 -7.01
N ILE A 91 -18.62 -2.05 -6.56
CA ILE A 91 -17.51 -2.47 -7.43
C ILE A 91 -17.76 -3.87 -7.96
N TYR A 92 -18.14 -4.81 -7.11
CA TYR A 92 -18.42 -6.19 -7.53
C TYR A 92 -19.48 -6.25 -8.62
N LYS A 93 -20.58 -5.54 -8.47
CA LYS A 93 -21.70 -5.58 -9.41
C LYS A 93 -21.42 -4.86 -10.74
N GLU A 94 -20.64 -3.79 -10.69
CA GLU A 94 -20.50 -2.87 -11.83
C GLU A 94 -19.28 -3.10 -12.70
N CYS A 95 -18.20 -3.68 -12.14
CA CYS A 95 -16.90 -3.67 -12.80
C CYS A 95 -16.61 -4.94 -13.59
N ASP A 96 -15.92 -4.79 -14.72
CA ASP A 96 -15.44 -5.88 -15.58
C ASP A 96 -14.06 -6.38 -15.11
N TYR A 97 -13.30 -5.50 -14.47
CA TYR A 97 -11.99 -5.75 -13.87
C TYR A 97 -12.01 -5.25 -12.43
N ILE A 98 -11.41 -6.00 -11.51
CA ILE A 98 -11.30 -5.62 -10.12
C ILE A 98 -9.85 -5.77 -9.69
N THR A 99 -9.27 -4.71 -9.12
CA THR A 99 -7.90 -4.72 -8.59
C THR A 99 -7.89 -4.35 -7.11
N ILE A 100 -7.07 -5.05 -6.32
CA ILE A 100 -7.08 -4.99 -4.87
C ILE A 100 -5.77 -4.38 -4.37
N HIS A 101 -5.87 -3.34 -3.53
CA HIS A 101 -4.73 -2.59 -2.98
C HIS A 101 -4.90 -2.28 -1.50
N VAL A 102 -5.49 -3.21 -0.75
CA VAL A 102 -5.67 -3.11 0.70
C VAL A 102 -4.63 -3.93 1.46
N PRO A 103 -4.28 -3.55 2.70
CA PRO A 103 -3.42 -4.35 3.55
C PRO A 103 -4.12 -5.66 3.99
N ALA A 104 -3.35 -6.67 4.36
CA ALA A 104 -3.85 -7.88 4.98
C ALA A 104 -4.15 -7.61 6.47
N LEU A 105 -5.42 -7.40 6.78
CA LEU A 105 -5.96 -7.21 8.13
C LEU A 105 -7.00 -8.32 8.39
N GLU A 106 -7.45 -8.46 9.62
CA GLU A 106 -8.45 -9.48 9.96
C GLU A 106 -9.78 -9.28 9.20
N ASP A 107 -10.15 -8.03 8.92
CA ASP A 107 -11.37 -7.65 8.19
C ASP A 107 -11.23 -7.69 6.67
N THR A 108 -10.01 -7.72 6.13
CA THR A 108 -9.76 -7.83 4.68
C THR A 108 -9.34 -9.23 4.25
N LYS A 109 -8.98 -10.10 5.19
CA LYS A 109 -8.60 -11.48 4.92
C LYS A 109 -9.77 -12.26 4.33
N GLY A 110 -9.56 -12.90 3.17
CA GLY A 110 -10.59 -13.62 2.45
C GLY A 110 -11.75 -12.73 1.98
N MET A 111 -11.52 -11.43 1.78
CA MET A 111 -12.58 -10.51 1.32
C MET A 111 -13.10 -10.86 -0.08
N ILE A 112 -12.28 -11.49 -0.89
CA ILE A 112 -12.69 -12.06 -2.17
C ILE A 112 -12.90 -13.56 -1.96
N ASN A 113 -14.11 -13.93 -1.68
CA ASN A 113 -14.58 -15.29 -1.47
C ASN A 113 -15.75 -15.61 -2.41
N LYS A 114 -16.36 -16.77 -2.25
CA LYS A 114 -17.49 -17.25 -3.06
C LYS A 114 -18.67 -16.28 -3.07
N ASP A 115 -19.00 -15.68 -1.93
CA ASP A 115 -20.12 -14.75 -1.83
C ASP A 115 -19.81 -13.44 -2.58
N ALA A 116 -18.61 -12.87 -2.38
CA ALA A 116 -18.18 -11.69 -3.10
C ALA A 116 -18.12 -11.93 -4.62
N MET A 117 -17.54 -13.06 -5.05
CA MET A 117 -17.51 -13.44 -6.46
C MET A 117 -18.91 -13.70 -7.02
N GLY A 118 -19.83 -14.21 -6.20
CA GLY A 118 -21.24 -14.37 -6.56
C GLY A 118 -21.92 -13.06 -6.98
N LEU A 119 -21.52 -11.93 -6.39
CA LEU A 119 -22.03 -10.59 -6.74
C LEU A 119 -21.41 -10.02 -8.02
N MET A 120 -20.24 -10.53 -8.44
CA MET A 120 -19.50 -10.01 -9.58
C MET A 120 -20.17 -10.37 -10.91
N LYS A 121 -19.79 -9.66 -11.97
CA LYS A 121 -20.20 -10.02 -13.32
C LYS A 121 -19.60 -11.38 -13.73
N ASP A 122 -20.33 -12.11 -14.57
CA ASP A 122 -19.78 -13.31 -15.19
C ASP A 122 -18.64 -12.92 -16.13
N GLY A 123 -17.54 -13.66 -16.01
CA GLY A 123 -16.33 -13.39 -16.77
C GLY A 123 -15.51 -12.21 -16.27
N VAL A 124 -15.67 -11.81 -15.01
CA VAL A 124 -14.84 -10.77 -14.38
C VAL A 124 -13.36 -11.16 -14.38
N VAL A 125 -12.49 -10.16 -14.44
CA VAL A 125 -11.04 -10.32 -14.26
C VAL A 125 -10.64 -9.74 -12.91
N ILE A 126 -9.97 -10.54 -12.09
CA ILE A 126 -9.49 -10.13 -10.77
C ILE A 126 -7.97 -10.02 -10.78
N LEU A 127 -7.45 -8.89 -10.30
CA LEU A 127 -6.01 -8.62 -10.17
C LEU A 127 -5.68 -8.44 -8.68
N ASN A 128 -4.78 -9.27 -8.18
CA ASN A 128 -4.32 -9.21 -6.79
C ASN A 128 -2.79 -9.14 -6.74
N PHE A 129 -2.28 -7.92 -6.62
CA PHE A 129 -0.87 -7.62 -6.38
C PHE A 129 -0.63 -7.05 -4.98
N ALA A 130 -1.58 -7.28 -4.05
CA ALA A 130 -1.49 -6.77 -2.69
C ALA A 130 -1.01 -7.83 -1.70
N ARG A 131 -1.83 -8.87 -1.43
CA ARG A 131 -1.50 -10.01 -0.56
C ARG A 131 -2.33 -11.23 -0.94
N ASP A 132 -1.73 -12.41 -0.86
CA ASP A 132 -2.37 -13.70 -1.16
C ASP A 132 -3.63 -13.97 -0.33
N VAL A 133 -3.57 -13.69 0.97
CA VAL A 133 -4.64 -13.96 1.93
C VAL A 133 -5.92 -13.15 1.71
N LEU A 134 -5.92 -12.16 0.82
CA LEU A 134 -7.10 -11.35 0.50
C LEU A 134 -8.13 -12.10 -0.35
N VAL A 135 -7.69 -13.13 -1.07
CA VAL A 135 -8.52 -13.96 -1.95
C VAL A 135 -8.55 -15.38 -1.40
N ASP A 136 -9.75 -15.95 -1.22
CA ASP A 136 -9.87 -17.36 -0.86
C ASP A 136 -9.40 -18.24 -2.03
N GLN A 137 -8.38 -19.07 -1.77
CA GLN A 137 -7.69 -19.83 -2.81
C GLN A 137 -8.55 -20.96 -3.40
N LYS A 138 -9.44 -21.56 -2.62
CA LYS A 138 -10.34 -22.60 -3.10
C LYS A 138 -11.48 -22.01 -3.92
N ASP A 139 -12.08 -20.96 -3.40
CA ASP A 139 -13.20 -20.29 -4.04
C ASP A 139 -12.80 -19.69 -5.39
N ILE A 140 -11.57 -19.12 -5.49
CA ILE A 140 -11.09 -18.57 -6.78
C ILE A 140 -10.86 -19.65 -7.81
N VAL A 141 -10.36 -20.83 -7.43
CA VAL A 141 -10.19 -21.96 -8.35
C VAL A 141 -11.55 -22.44 -8.85
N GLU A 142 -12.53 -22.66 -7.96
CA GLU A 142 -13.90 -23.02 -8.34
C GLU A 142 -14.54 -21.98 -9.30
N ALA A 143 -14.29 -20.68 -9.03
CA ALA A 143 -14.81 -19.61 -9.86
C ALA A 143 -14.15 -19.54 -11.26
N LEU A 144 -12.88 -19.89 -11.37
CA LEU A 144 -12.17 -20.03 -12.65
C LEU A 144 -12.72 -21.23 -13.45
N GLU A 145 -12.87 -22.37 -12.80
CA GLU A 145 -13.39 -23.61 -13.42
C GLU A 145 -14.83 -23.43 -13.93
N SER A 146 -15.68 -22.74 -13.18
CA SER A 146 -17.06 -22.46 -13.59
C SER A 146 -17.19 -21.36 -14.64
N GLY A 147 -16.11 -20.60 -14.91
CA GLY A 147 -16.11 -19.45 -15.81
C GLY A 147 -16.73 -18.18 -15.19
N LYS A 148 -17.08 -18.19 -13.91
CA LYS A 148 -17.54 -17.00 -13.17
C LYS A 148 -16.46 -15.94 -13.16
N VAL A 149 -15.21 -16.32 -12.92
CA VAL A 149 -14.00 -15.51 -13.09
C VAL A 149 -13.31 -15.94 -14.39
N HIS A 150 -13.10 -15.01 -15.30
CA HIS A 150 -12.41 -15.29 -16.56
C HIS A 150 -10.91 -15.41 -16.37
N ARG A 151 -10.31 -14.54 -15.54
CA ARG A 151 -8.87 -14.57 -15.22
C ARG A 151 -8.65 -14.10 -13.79
N TYR A 152 -7.74 -14.76 -13.11
CA TYR A 152 -7.15 -14.32 -11.86
C TYR A 152 -5.66 -14.06 -12.07
N VAL A 153 -5.23 -12.81 -11.87
CA VAL A 153 -3.84 -12.39 -12.09
C VAL A 153 -3.23 -12.02 -10.75
N THR A 154 -2.11 -12.66 -10.41
CA THR A 154 -1.44 -12.41 -9.13
C THR A 154 0.07 -12.65 -9.23
N ASP A 155 0.82 -12.04 -8.33
CA ASP A 155 2.25 -12.32 -8.13
C ASP A 155 2.53 -13.11 -6.84
N PHE A 156 1.50 -13.73 -6.27
CA PHE A 156 1.60 -14.65 -5.14
C PHE A 156 1.35 -16.09 -5.60
N ALA A 157 2.42 -16.83 -5.83
CA ALA A 157 2.32 -18.22 -6.25
C ALA A 157 1.95 -19.12 -5.05
N THR A 158 0.82 -19.83 -5.16
CA THR A 158 0.41 -20.88 -4.21
C THR A 158 0.25 -22.22 -4.91
N GLN A 159 0.19 -23.31 -4.15
CA GLN A 159 0.03 -24.65 -4.73
C GLN A 159 -1.34 -24.83 -5.40
N GLU A 160 -2.36 -24.15 -4.87
CA GLU A 160 -3.74 -24.23 -5.32
C GLU A 160 -3.92 -23.61 -6.71
N ILE A 161 -3.30 -22.44 -6.96
CA ILE A 161 -3.54 -21.67 -8.18
C ILE A 161 -2.51 -21.86 -9.29
N LYS A 162 -1.30 -22.41 -8.98
CA LYS A 162 -0.20 -22.52 -9.95
C LYS A 162 -0.52 -23.27 -11.25
N GLY A 163 -1.51 -24.15 -11.21
CA GLY A 163 -1.94 -24.96 -12.35
C GLY A 163 -3.39 -24.76 -12.73
N ALA A 164 -4.08 -23.80 -12.14
CA ALA A 164 -5.48 -23.55 -12.44
C ALA A 164 -5.64 -22.85 -13.80
N ASP A 165 -6.49 -23.39 -14.66
CA ASP A 165 -6.82 -22.78 -15.93
C ASP A 165 -7.44 -21.39 -15.70
N GLY A 166 -6.92 -20.39 -16.40
CA GLY A 166 -7.36 -19.01 -16.22
C GLY A 166 -6.59 -18.22 -15.16
N ALA A 167 -5.79 -18.88 -14.30
CA ALA A 167 -4.86 -18.17 -13.42
C ALA A 167 -3.60 -17.73 -14.19
N ILE A 168 -3.19 -16.48 -13.98
CA ILE A 168 -1.92 -15.94 -14.47
C ILE A 168 -1.10 -15.59 -13.24
N VAL A 169 -0.15 -16.45 -12.93
CA VAL A 169 0.70 -16.34 -11.74
C VAL A 169 2.11 -15.97 -12.18
N ILE A 170 2.61 -14.86 -11.69
CA ILE A 170 3.96 -14.36 -11.96
C ILE A 170 4.79 -14.32 -10.67
N PRO A 171 6.13 -14.30 -10.73
CA PRO A 171 6.96 -14.01 -9.57
C PRO A 171 6.70 -12.61 -9.03
N HIS A 172 6.88 -12.43 -7.72
CA HIS A 172 6.69 -11.14 -7.01
C HIS A 172 7.85 -10.18 -7.33
N LEU A 173 7.79 -9.54 -8.50
CA LEU A 173 8.86 -8.69 -9.04
C LEU A 173 8.59 -7.19 -8.97
N GLY A 174 7.52 -6.77 -8.29
CA GLY A 174 7.05 -5.37 -8.30
C GLY A 174 8.11 -4.34 -7.90
N ALA A 175 9.01 -4.68 -6.96
CA ALA A 175 10.09 -3.82 -6.50
C ALA A 175 11.49 -4.31 -6.94
N SER A 176 11.57 -5.34 -7.79
CA SER A 176 12.84 -5.97 -8.17
C SER A 176 13.43 -5.33 -9.42
N THR A 177 13.82 -4.08 -9.31
CA THR A 177 14.60 -3.36 -10.32
C THR A 177 15.81 -2.70 -9.65
N GLU A 178 16.89 -2.48 -10.40
CA GLU A 178 18.09 -1.80 -9.90
C GLU A 178 17.76 -0.41 -9.35
N GLU A 179 16.89 0.34 -10.03
CA GLU A 179 16.46 1.67 -9.58
C GLU A 179 15.64 1.62 -8.29
N SER A 180 14.81 0.59 -8.10
CA SER A 180 14.03 0.41 -6.87
C SER A 180 14.93 0.13 -5.68
N GLU A 181 15.93 -0.73 -5.83
CA GLU A 181 16.90 -1.04 -4.77
C GLU A 181 17.71 0.20 -4.38
N ASP A 182 18.23 0.93 -5.37
CA ASP A 182 18.94 2.19 -5.17
C ASP A 182 18.07 3.25 -4.49
N ASN A 183 16.82 3.40 -4.92
CA ASN A 183 15.90 4.37 -4.35
C ASN A 183 15.52 4.01 -2.93
N CYS A 184 15.27 2.73 -2.62
CA CYS A 184 15.02 2.26 -1.26
C CYS A 184 16.19 2.56 -0.34
N ALA A 185 17.43 2.29 -0.78
CA ALA A 185 18.62 2.60 -0.01
C ALA A 185 18.75 4.12 0.26
N LYS A 186 18.58 4.96 -0.78
CA LYS A 186 18.63 6.42 -0.65
C LYS A 186 17.54 6.95 0.28
N MET A 187 16.31 6.44 0.17
CA MET A 187 15.19 6.82 1.03
C MET A 187 15.46 6.42 2.48
N ALA A 188 15.88 5.19 2.73
CA ALA A 188 16.19 4.71 4.08
C ALA A 188 17.28 5.57 4.75
N VAL A 189 18.35 5.90 4.02
CA VAL A 189 19.40 6.80 4.51
C VAL A 189 18.86 8.20 4.82
N ALA A 190 18.04 8.76 3.93
CA ALA A 190 17.46 10.09 4.12
C ALA A 190 16.53 10.13 5.34
N GLU A 191 15.69 9.10 5.54
CA GLU A 191 14.78 9.01 6.67
C GLU A 191 15.53 8.81 8.01
N ILE A 192 16.56 7.95 8.01
CA ILE A 192 17.42 7.77 9.19
C ILE A 192 18.15 9.08 9.52
N ARG A 193 18.68 9.76 8.53
CA ARG A 193 19.34 11.05 8.70
C ARG A 193 18.38 12.10 9.28
N ASP A 194 17.19 12.22 8.72
CA ASP A 194 16.17 13.16 9.21
C ASP A 194 15.75 12.83 10.65
N PHE A 195 15.60 11.53 10.99
CA PHE A 195 15.38 11.11 12.37
C PHE A 195 16.54 11.46 13.28
N LEU A 196 17.78 11.27 12.84
CA LEU A 196 18.96 11.57 13.66
C LEU A 196 19.20 13.07 13.84
N GLU A 197 19.05 13.87 12.79
CA GLU A 197 19.34 15.31 12.79
C GLU A 197 18.16 16.15 13.26
N ASN A 198 16.92 15.74 12.94
CA ASN A 198 15.72 16.54 13.20
C ASN A 198 14.70 15.85 14.11
N GLY A 199 14.85 14.55 14.41
CA GLY A 199 13.89 13.81 15.21
C GLY A 199 12.59 13.49 14.48
N ASN A 200 12.50 13.70 13.18
CA ASN A 200 11.30 13.34 12.40
C ASN A 200 11.18 11.84 12.23
N ILE A 201 9.96 11.34 12.28
CA ILE A 201 9.63 9.94 11.97
C ILE A 201 8.76 9.90 10.71
N THR A 202 9.21 9.16 9.69
CA THR A 202 8.49 8.93 8.45
C THR A 202 8.52 7.43 8.14
N HIS A 203 7.40 6.86 7.68
CA HIS A 203 7.22 5.46 7.28
C HIS A 203 7.61 4.41 8.32
N SER A 204 7.58 4.74 9.61
CA SER A 204 7.87 3.78 10.67
C SER A 204 6.81 2.68 10.76
N VAL A 205 7.25 1.44 10.99
CA VAL A 205 6.36 0.28 11.11
C VAL A 205 5.54 0.34 12.40
N ASN A 206 6.12 0.81 13.50
CA ASN A 206 5.55 0.74 14.85
C ASN A 206 5.23 2.11 15.48
N TYR A 207 5.88 3.18 15.04
CA TYR A 207 5.59 4.53 15.50
C TYR A 207 4.74 5.32 14.48
N PRO A 208 4.00 6.34 14.92
CA PRO A 208 3.27 7.21 14.00
C PRO A 208 4.23 8.10 13.23
N ASP A 209 3.85 8.50 12.02
CA ASP A 209 4.55 9.57 11.31
C ASP A 209 4.44 10.87 12.11
N CYS A 210 5.58 11.47 12.38
CA CYS A 210 5.69 12.70 13.14
C CYS A 210 6.78 13.57 12.51
N ASN A 211 6.37 14.51 11.67
CA ASN A 211 7.26 15.46 11.03
C ASN A 211 6.94 16.86 11.57
N VAL A 212 7.92 17.48 12.18
CA VAL A 212 7.87 18.86 12.72
C VAL A 212 8.82 19.80 11.99
N GLY A 213 9.35 19.37 10.86
CA GLY A 213 10.29 20.12 10.05
C GLY A 213 11.74 20.02 10.54
N VAL A 214 12.59 20.74 9.83
CA VAL A 214 14.02 20.84 10.18
C VAL A 214 14.15 21.61 11.49
N ARG A 215 14.99 21.10 12.39
CA ARG A 215 15.30 21.78 13.66
C ARG A 215 15.98 23.12 13.37
N GLY A 216 15.46 24.17 14.02
CA GLY A 216 16.09 25.49 14.03
C GLY A 216 17.18 25.61 15.10
N ASP A 217 17.27 26.80 15.72
CA ASP A 217 18.27 27.09 16.76
C ASP A 217 17.88 26.55 18.14
N ALA A 218 16.60 26.20 18.36
CA ALA A 218 16.10 25.61 19.60
C ALA A 218 16.66 24.19 19.81
N GLU A 219 16.89 23.80 21.06
CA GLU A 219 17.16 22.41 21.38
C GLU A 219 15.87 21.59 21.28
N ARG A 220 15.96 20.40 20.67
CA ARG A 220 14.82 19.52 20.45
C ARG A 220 14.92 18.27 21.28
N ILE A 221 13.89 18.01 22.08
CA ILE A 221 13.74 16.78 22.87
C ILE A 221 12.80 15.84 22.11
N THR A 222 13.24 14.61 21.88
CA THR A 222 12.40 13.55 21.29
C THR A 222 12.21 12.44 22.31
N ILE A 223 10.95 12.01 22.49
CA ILE A 223 10.57 11.06 23.53
C ILE A 223 9.74 9.94 22.90
N LEU A 224 10.29 8.73 22.96
CA LEU A 224 9.58 7.49 22.63
C LEU A 224 8.92 6.96 23.90
N HIS A 225 7.62 6.78 23.91
CA HIS A 225 6.91 6.35 25.11
C HIS A 225 5.66 5.51 24.81
N LYS A 226 5.13 4.87 25.85
CA LYS A 226 3.84 4.20 25.78
C LYS A 226 2.71 5.20 25.67
N ASN A 227 1.67 4.84 24.91
CA ASN A 227 0.46 5.65 24.77
C ASN A 227 -0.46 5.43 25.98
N ILE A 228 -0.10 5.98 27.11
CA ILE A 228 -0.86 5.89 28.38
C ILE A 228 -1.21 7.30 28.91
N PRO A 229 -2.23 7.40 29.79
CA PRO A 229 -2.67 8.72 30.31
C PRO A 229 -1.54 9.48 31.03
N ASN A 230 -1.64 10.81 30.98
CA ASN A 230 -0.81 11.76 31.71
C ASN A 230 0.69 11.82 31.31
N MET A 231 1.09 11.26 30.16
CA MET A 231 2.50 11.36 29.71
C MET A 231 2.89 12.81 29.44
N ILE A 232 2.07 13.51 28.65
CA ILE A 232 2.31 14.91 28.28
C ILE A 232 2.36 15.83 29.50
N GLY A 233 1.43 15.66 30.45
CA GLY A 233 1.41 16.46 31.68
C GLY A 233 2.69 16.31 32.52
N GLN A 234 3.25 15.09 32.58
CA GLN A 234 4.51 14.85 33.27
C GLN A 234 5.68 15.54 32.56
N PHE A 235 5.77 15.46 31.22
CA PHE A 235 6.85 16.11 30.46
C PHE A 235 6.81 17.62 30.61
N THR A 236 5.63 18.23 30.43
CA THR A 236 5.48 19.68 30.54
C THR A 236 5.76 20.18 31.96
N THR A 237 5.35 19.43 32.99
CA THR A 237 5.64 19.79 34.40
C THR A 237 7.14 19.72 34.67
N LEU A 238 7.85 18.71 34.21
CA LEU A 238 9.31 18.59 34.36
C LEU A 238 10.04 19.76 33.70
N LEU A 239 9.66 20.13 32.47
CA LEU A 239 10.28 21.23 31.76
C LEU A 239 10.00 22.59 32.45
N ALA A 240 8.78 22.80 32.95
CA ALA A 240 8.43 24.01 33.70
C ALA A 240 9.22 24.12 35.02
N GLN A 241 9.49 23.00 35.71
CA GLN A 241 10.31 23.00 36.91
C GLN A 241 11.78 23.39 36.67
N GLU A 242 12.25 23.19 35.45
CA GLU A 242 13.60 23.54 35.02
C GLU A 242 13.66 24.88 34.27
N ASP A 243 12.58 25.68 34.33
CA ASP A 243 12.45 27.01 33.72
C ASP A 243 12.68 26.98 32.19
N LEU A 244 12.33 25.86 31.53
CA LEU A 244 12.41 25.68 30.09
C LEU A 244 11.08 25.99 29.42
N ASN A 245 11.06 27.03 28.58
CA ASN A 245 9.88 27.38 27.80
C ASN A 245 9.73 26.45 26.56
N ILE A 246 8.50 26.02 26.32
CA ILE A 246 8.18 25.15 25.17
C ILE A 246 7.81 26.03 23.98
N ALA A 247 8.64 26.04 22.96
CA ALA A 247 8.41 26.78 21.72
C ALA A 247 7.50 26.00 20.74
N LEU A 248 7.68 24.67 20.67
CA LEU A 248 6.86 23.77 19.86
C LEU A 248 6.69 22.45 20.59
N MET A 249 5.50 21.87 20.49
CA MET A 249 5.24 20.52 20.98
C MET A 249 4.30 19.78 20.06
N THR A 250 4.66 18.55 19.72
CA THR A 250 3.84 17.62 18.96
C THR A 250 3.87 16.26 19.62
N ASN A 251 2.70 15.68 19.85
CA ASN A 251 2.57 14.30 20.29
C ASN A 251 1.68 13.55 19.30
N LYS A 252 2.16 12.39 18.84
CA LYS A 252 1.37 11.50 18.01
C LYS A 252 1.44 10.07 18.55
N SER A 253 0.35 9.34 18.41
CA SER A 253 0.27 7.95 18.88
C SER A 253 -0.20 7.00 17.78
N ARG A 254 0.26 5.77 17.90
CA ARG A 254 -0.17 4.64 17.06
C ARG A 254 -0.26 3.40 17.94
N LYS A 255 -1.49 2.94 18.19
CA LYS A 255 -1.77 1.81 19.09
C LYS A 255 -1.19 2.07 20.50
N GLU A 256 -0.26 1.23 20.93
CA GLU A 256 0.37 1.25 22.26
C GLU A 256 1.58 2.18 22.38
N TYR A 257 2.07 2.74 21.28
CA TYR A 257 3.24 3.62 21.24
C TYR A 257 2.87 5.05 20.90
N ALA A 258 3.60 5.97 21.48
CA ALA A 258 3.51 7.39 21.18
C ALA A 258 4.91 8.00 21.03
N TYR A 259 4.96 9.08 20.29
CA TYR A 259 6.16 9.85 20.05
C TYR A 259 5.87 11.32 20.28
N THR A 260 6.66 11.93 21.15
CA THR A 260 6.57 13.36 21.46
C THR A 260 7.85 14.06 21.02
N VAL A 261 7.68 15.18 20.33
CA VAL A 261 8.75 16.10 19.96
C VAL A 261 8.47 17.43 20.63
N ILE A 262 9.47 17.99 21.32
CA ILE A 262 9.38 19.27 22.02
C ILE A 262 10.60 20.11 21.67
N ASP A 263 10.38 21.30 21.11
CA ASP A 263 11.42 22.31 20.97
C ASP A 263 11.34 23.26 22.16
N VAL A 264 12.47 23.51 22.79
CA VAL A 264 12.54 24.38 23.99
C VAL A 264 13.49 25.55 23.75
N ASP A 265 13.12 26.69 24.38
CA ASP A 265 13.99 27.85 24.46
C ASP A 265 14.93 27.65 25.66
N GLY A 266 16.20 27.38 25.40
CA GLY A 266 17.20 27.13 26.42
C GLY A 266 18.00 25.83 26.19
N ILE A 267 18.89 25.52 27.12
CA ILE A 267 19.78 24.38 27.07
C ILE A 267 19.20 23.26 27.92
N VAL A 268 18.97 22.12 27.31
CA VAL A 268 18.51 20.88 28.00
C VAL A 268 19.72 20.17 28.61
N SER A 269 19.82 20.20 29.94
CA SER A 269 20.88 19.46 30.62
C SER A 269 20.67 17.94 30.57
N ASP A 270 21.73 17.20 30.74
CA ASP A 270 21.67 15.73 30.83
C ASP A 270 20.82 15.26 32.01
N GLU A 271 20.72 16.07 33.09
CA GLU A 271 19.87 15.82 34.24
C GLU A 271 18.39 15.92 33.89
N VAL A 272 17.99 16.92 33.10
CA VAL A 272 16.61 17.06 32.58
C VAL A 272 16.26 15.86 31.70
N ALA A 273 17.13 15.50 30.79
CA ALA A 273 16.93 14.33 29.93
C ALA A 273 16.80 13.03 30.75
N ALA A 274 17.60 12.88 31.81
CA ALA A 274 17.53 11.73 32.70
C ALA A 274 16.21 11.72 33.52
N LYS A 275 15.72 12.87 34.00
CA LYS A 275 14.42 12.99 34.68
C LYS A 275 13.28 12.55 33.76
N ILE A 276 13.26 13.03 32.50
CA ILE A 276 12.26 12.62 31.51
C ILE A 276 12.35 11.11 31.23
N LYS A 277 13.56 10.58 31.08
CA LYS A 277 13.79 9.15 30.87
C LYS A 277 13.32 8.28 32.03
N GLY A 278 13.33 8.82 33.26
CA GLY A 278 12.86 8.16 34.48
C GLY A 278 11.33 8.10 34.60
N VAL A 279 10.58 8.81 33.78
CA VAL A 279 9.11 8.76 33.78
C VAL A 279 8.63 7.36 33.37
N SER A 280 7.73 6.79 34.18
CA SER A 280 7.17 5.47 33.88
C SER A 280 6.45 5.46 32.53
N GLY A 281 6.80 4.54 31.65
CA GLY A 281 6.27 4.43 30.30
C GLY A 281 7.14 5.08 29.23
N VAL A 282 8.20 5.81 29.58
CA VAL A 282 9.20 6.31 28.63
C VAL A 282 10.11 5.16 28.21
N LEU A 283 10.32 5.02 26.91
CA LEU A 283 11.14 3.99 26.28
C LEU A 283 12.50 4.56 25.82
N GLY A 284 12.54 5.82 25.47
CA GLY A 284 13.75 6.48 25.03
C GLY A 284 13.61 8.00 24.99
N VAL A 285 14.71 8.70 25.25
CA VAL A 285 14.82 10.16 25.18
C VAL A 285 16.08 10.52 24.43
N ARG A 286 15.97 11.49 23.54
CA ARG A 286 17.13 12.09 22.86
C ARG A 286 17.00 13.61 22.89
N VAL A 287 18.11 14.26 23.13
CA VAL A 287 18.25 15.71 22.93
C VAL A 287 19.06 15.95 21.66
N ILE A 288 18.50 16.69 20.74
CA ILE A 288 19.12 17.07 19.47
C ILE A 288 19.53 18.54 19.61
N ARG A 289 20.84 18.75 19.58
CA ARG A 289 21.48 20.05 19.77
C ARG A 289 21.99 20.60 18.46
#